data_768560c22ca66e30f4e995a89938f701
#
_entry.id   768560c22ca66e30f4e995a89938f701
#
_cell.length_a   1.000
_cell.length_b   1.000
_cell.length_c   1.000
_cell.angle_alpha   90.00
_cell.angle_beta   90.00
_cell.angle_gamma   90.00
#
_symmetry.space_group_name_H-M   'P 1'
#
loop_
_entity.id
_entity.type
_entity.pdbx_description
1 polymer ?
#
loop_
_entity_poly.entity_id
_entity_poly.type
_entity_poly.pdbx_seq_one_letter_code
_entity_poly.pdbx_strand_id
1 'polypeptide(L)'
;MIIQYLYIKQYLDMYKYNHSFIVSRFQPFHNGHKSLIDKMLNESKYGTIVLGLIQESRTDKNPFNIEERIAMVKNIYKNNKRLNIFGVRDIENDSEWYSYVLKNISEQSSEFGKPEAYYCGGKEEASWFDKGDLKIEILDRFKQNSNLKISGTEIRNMIKNHDEQWKNFIPKQNINFIEDFFKKTSIQ
;
A
#
# COMPACT_ATOMS: atom_id res chain seq x y z
N MET A 1 32.62 -22.46 1.54
CA MET A 1 32.26 -21.68 0.34
C MET A 1 31.05 -22.25 -0.41
N ILE A 2 31.02 -23.52 -0.79
CA ILE A 2 29.90 -24.17 -1.50
C ILE A 2 28.58 -24.18 -0.66
N ILE A 3 28.64 -24.50 0.62
CA ILE A 3 27.46 -24.54 1.52
C ILE A 3 26.84 -23.14 1.67
N GLN A 4 27.65 -22.12 1.79
CA GLN A 4 27.20 -20.73 1.88
C GLN A 4 26.57 -20.25 0.58
N TYR A 5 27.11 -20.66 -0.57
CA TYR A 5 26.56 -20.39 -1.88
C TYR A 5 25.20 -21.10 -2.07
N LEU A 6 25.09 -22.37 -1.68
CA LEU A 6 23.82 -23.13 -1.74
C LEU A 6 22.76 -22.55 -0.83
N TYR A 7 23.13 -22.11 0.38
CA TYR A 7 22.22 -21.44 1.31
C TYR A 7 21.73 -20.09 0.77
N ILE A 8 22.60 -19.28 0.21
CA ILE A 8 22.27 -18.00 -0.46
C ILE A 8 21.37 -18.27 -1.68
N LYS A 9 21.67 -19.26 -2.49
CA LYS A 9 20.85 -19.64 -3.65
C LYS A 9 19.46 -20.09 -3.24
N GLN A 10 19.34 -20.96 -2.25
CA GLN A 10 18.06 -21.42 -1.69
C GLN A 10 17.25 -20.26 -1.09
N TYR A 11 17.91 -19.27 -0.47
CA TYR A 11 17.27 -18.07 0.07
C TYR A 11 16.80 -17.11 -1.03
N LEU A 12 17.55 -17.00 -2.14
CA LEU A 12 17.16 -16.20 -3.31
C LEU A 12 16.00 -16.87 -4.09
N ASP A 13 15.96 -18.19 -4.15
CA ASP A 13 14.90 -18.96 -4.81
C ASP A 13 13.58 -19.00 -3.99
N MET A 14 13.58 -18.47 -2.76
CA MET A 14 12.41 -18.44 -1.88
C MET A 14 11.37 -17.39 -2.29
N TYR A 15 11.77 -16.32 -2.97
CA TYR A 15 10.89 -15.24 -3.40
C TYR A 15 10.73 -15.23 -4.91
N LYS A 16 9.49 -14.96 -5.37
CA LYS A 16 9.17 -14.82 -6.79
C LYS A 16 9.83 -13.58 -7.41
N TYR A 17 9.97 -12.52 -6.60
CA TYR A 17 10.56 -11.24 -6.98
C TYR A 17 11.59 -10.77 -5.97
N ASN A 18 12.63 -10.07 -6.42
CA ASN A 18 13.55 -9.41 -5.49
C ASN A 18 12.90 -8.15 -4.90
N HIS A 19 12.30 -7.30 -5.74
CA HIS A 19 11.66 -6.06 -5.30
C HIS A 19 10.32 -5.86 -6.01
N SER A 20 9.30 -5.50 -5.24
CA SER A 20 7.98 -5.18 -5.75
C SER A 20 7.41 -3.95 -5.06
N PHE A 21 6.36 -3.35 -5.64
CA PHE A 21 5.76 -2.16 -5.06
C PHE A 21 4.24 -2.13 -5.21
N ILE A 22 3.63 -1.25 -4.42
CA ILE A 22 2.22 -0.91 -4.41
C ILE A 22 2.10 0.62 -4.48
N VAL A 23 1.12 1.13 -5.22
CA VAL A 23 0.72 2.54 -5.17
C VAL A 23 -0.69 2.62 -4.61
N SER A 24 -0.92 3.43 -3.59
CA SER A 24 -2.25 3.64 -3.02
C SER A 24 -2.34 4.93 -2.20
N ARG A 25 -3.57 5.38 -1.89
CA ARG A 25 -3.80 6.58 -1.06
C ARG A 25 -3.95 6.26 0.42
N PHE A 26 -4.50 5.11 0.77
CA PHE A 26 -4.80 4.69 2.16
C PHE A 26 -5.64 5.73 2.94
N GLN A 27 -6.82 5.99 2.46
CA GLN A 27 -7.73 6.99 3.02
C GLN A 27 -9.08 6.39 3.51
N PRO A 28 -9.10 5.59 4.62
CA PRO A 28 -8.00 5.10 5.43
C PRO A 28 -7.35 3.81 4.91
N PHE A 29 -6.29 3.36 5.60
CA PHE A 29 -5.73 2.01 5.46
C PHE A 29 -6.74 0.97 5.97
N HIS A 30 -7.04 -0.05 5.16
CA HIS A 30 -8.05 -1.07 5.47
C HIS A 30 -7.55 -2.51 5.15
N ASN A 31 -8.35 -3.52 5.51
CA ASN A 31 -7.99 -4.93 5.35
C ASN A 31 -7.66 -5.33 3.91
N GLY A 32 -8.29 -4.71 2.91
CA GLY A 32 -7.94 -4.92 1.51
C GLY A 32 -6.51 -4.48 1.18
N HIS A 33 -6.07 -3.33 1.70
CA HIS A 33 -4.69 -2.87 1.56
C HIS A 33 -3.71 -3.79 2.29
N LYS A 34 -4.08 -4.20 3.52
CA LYS A 34 -3.27 -5.16 4.30
C LYS A 34 -3.04 -6.46 3.54
N SER A 35 -4.10 -7.04 2.99
CA SER A 35 -4.03 -8.29 2.20
C SER A 35 -3.12 -8.15 0.98
N LEU A 36 -3.16 -7.00 0.30
CA LEU A 36 -2.29 -6.72 -0.85
C LEU A 36 -0.81 -6.64 -0.45
N ILE A 37 -0.52 -5.94 0.67
CA ILE A 37 0.84 -5.84 1.21
C ILE A 37 1.33 -7.20 1.68
N ASP A 38 0.51 -7.97 2.39
CA ASP A 38 0.88 -9.31 2.85
C ASP A 38 1.23 -10.22 1.67
N LYS A 39 0.42 -10.20 0.59
CA LYS A 39 0.72 -10.95 -0.63
C LYS A 39 2.05 -10.50 -1.24
N MET A 40 2.27 -9.20 -1.40
CA MET A 40 3.53 -8.67 -1.91
C MET A 40 4.73 -9.14 -1.08
N LEU A 41 4.67 -9.05 0.25
CA LEU A 41 5.77 -9.44 1.15
C LEU A 41 5.99 -10.95 1.23
N ASN A 42 4.98 -11.77 0.93
CA ASN A 42 5.10 -13.22 0.84
C ASN A 42 5.77 -13.65 -0.48
N GLU A 43 5.59 -12.91 -1.55
CA GLU A 43 6.11 -13.23 -2.86
C GLU A 43 7.39 -12.46 -3.23
N SER A 44 7.73 -11.40 -2.49
CA SER A 44 8.87 -10.54 -2.78
C SER A 44 9.80 -10.40 -1.58
N LYS A 45 11.10 -10.40 -1.85
CA LYS A 45 12.12 -10.17 -0.82
C LYS A 45 12.01 -8.79 -0.21
N TYR A 46 11.78 -7.77 -1.04
CA TYR A 46 11.59 -6.38 -0.64
C TYR A 46 10.30 -5.81 -1.21
N GLY A 47 9.66 -4.92 -0.46
CA GLY A 47 8.46 -4.22 -0.87
C GLY A 47 8.56 -2.71 -0.68
N THR A 48 7.99 -1.96 -1.61
CA THR A 48 7.86 -0.51 -1.48
C THR A 48 6.38 -0.12 -1.54
N ILE A 49 5.94 0.69 -0.58
CA ILE A 49 4.63 1.32 -0.59
C ILE A 49 4.79 2.78 -0.97
N VAL A 50 4.20 3.15 -2.09
CA VAL A 50 4.14 4.53 -2.59
C VAL A 50 2.76 5.10 -2.25
N LEU A 51 2.72 6.12 -1.41
CA LEU A 51 1.49 6.82 -1.04
C LEU A 51 1.28 8.01 -1.97
N GLY A 52 0.31 7.91 -2.88
CA GLY A 52 -0.05 9.01 -3.78
C GLY A 52 -0.76 10.16 -3.07
N LEU A 53 -0.90 11.30 -3.78
CA LEU A 53 -1.70 12.45 -3.38
C LEU A 53 -1.31 13.02 -2.00
N ILE A 54 0.00 13.30 -1.79
CA ILE A 54 0.46 13.85 -0.50
C ILE A 54 0.11 15.33 -0.31
N GLN A 55 -0.22 16.03 -1.38
CA GLN A 55 -0.59 17.44 -1.36
C GLN A 55 -2.00 17.70 -0.83
N GLU A 56 -2.83 16.67 -0.69
CA GLU A 56 -4.18 16.80 -0.18
C GLU A 56 -4.35 16.09 1.17
N SER A 57 -4.96 16.79 2.11
CA SER A 57 -5.39 16.27 3.39
C SER A 57 -6.52 17.13 3.96
N ARG A 58 -7.20 16.62 5.00
CA ARG A 58 -8.28 17.34 5.70
C ARG A 58 -9.49 17.65 4.82
N THR A 59 -9.71 16.80 3.81
CA THR A 59 -10.92 16.83 2.98
C THR A 59 -11.75 15.58 3.20
N ASP A 60 -13.03 15.59 2.81
CA ASP A 60 -13.91 14.42 2.90
C ASP A 60 -13.35 13.19 2.14
N LYS A 61 -12.67 13.43 1.03
CA LYS A 61 -12.05 12.36 0.23
C LYS A 61 -10.70 11.91 0.79
N ASN A 62 -9.93 12.84 1.32
CA ASN A 62 -8.56 12.64 1.79
C ASN A 62 -8.39 13.21 3.22
N PRO A 63 -9.01 12.61 4.26
CA PRO A 63 -8.95 13.13 5.61
C PRO A 63 -7.54 13.09 6.21
N PHE A 64 -6.76 12.06 5.92
CA PHE A 64 -5.46 11.83 6.55
C PHE A 64 -4.29 12.45 5.76
N ASN A 65 -3.37 13.11 6.46
CA ASN A 65 -2.11 13.56 5.88
C ASN A 65 -1.13 12.40 5.66
N ILE A 66 0.05 12.69 5.11
CA ILE A 66 1.04 11.65 4.77
C ILE A 66 1.58 10.94 6.02
N GLU A 67 1.86 11.67 7.09
CA GLU A 67 2.40 11.13 8.33
C GLU A 67 1.41 10.16 8.99
N GLU A 68 0.13 10.50 9.00
CA GLU A 68 -0.96 9.67 9.54
C GLU A 68 -1.14 8.39 8.71
N ARG A 69 -1.05 8.48 7.39
CA ARG A 69 -1.11 7.31 6.51
C ARG A 69 0.08 6.38 6.69
N ILE A 70 1.28 6.92 6.83
CA ILE A 70 2.49 6.14 7.15
C ILE A 70 2.35 5.50 8.54
N ALA A 71 1.82 6.22 9.52
CA ALA A 71 1.61 5.69 10.87
C ALA A 71 0.66 4.47 10.86
N MET A 72 -0.45 4.54 10.10
CA MET A 72 -1.37 3.40 9.96
C MET A 72 -0.68 2.13 9.40
N VAL A 73 0.24 2.27 8.46
CA VAL A 73 1.02 1.13 7.95
C VAL A 73 2.02 0.64 8.99
N LYS A 74 2.75 1.56 9.63
CA LYS A 74 3.75 1.24 10.65
C LYS A 74 3.16 0.58 11.90
N ASN A 75 1.90 0.85 12.25
CA ASN A 75 1.21 0.16 13.35
C ASN A 75 1.12 -1.36 13.12
N ILE A 76 1.16 -1.81 11.86
CA ILE A 76 1.02 -3.23 11.50
C ILE A 76 2.38 -3.85 11.15
N TYR A 77 3.18 -3.13 10.35
CA TYR A 77 4.47 -3.63 9.82
C TYR A 77 5.66 -3.00 10.55
N LYS A 78 5.52 -2.79 11.86
CA LYS A 78 6.54 -2.17 12.72
C LYS A 78 7.90 -2.84 12.54
N ASN A 79 8.93 -2.02 12.27
CA ASN A 79 10.31 -2.46 12.13
C ASN A 79 10.57 -3.51 11.02
N ASN A 80 9.69 -3.62 10.04
CA ASN A 80 9.94 -4.50 8.90
C ASN A 80 10.99 -3.89 7.96
N LYS A 81 12.25 -4.35 8.07
CA LYS A 81 13.38 -3.87 7.25
C LYS A 81 13.26 -4.21 5.76
N ARG A 82 12.32 -5.07 5.37
CA ARG A 82 12.04 -5.41 3.97
C ARG A 82 11.02 -4.50 3.32
N LEU A 83 10.49 -3.51 4.06
CA LEU A 83 9.42 -2.63 3.59
C LEU A 83 9.84 -1.17 3.70
N ASN A 84 9.87 -0.46 2.58
CA ASN A 84 9.98 0.99 2.55
C ASN A 84 8.62 1.65 2.27
N ILE A 85 8.42 2.84 2.82
CA ILE A 85 7.17 3.60 2.68
C ILE A 85 7.50 5.07 2.51
N PHE A 86 7.04 5.66 1.43
CA PHE A 86 7.16 7.09 1.20
C PHE A 86 5.97 7.63 0.41
N GLY A 87 5.87 8.95 0.33
CA GLY A 87 4.79 9.62 -0.37
C GLY A 87 5.26 10.34 -1.63
N VAL A 88 4.38 10.43 -2.62
CA VAL A 88 4.57 11.20 -3.85
C VAL A 88 3.37 12.13 -4.10
N ARG A 89 3.63 13.24 -4.77
CA ARG A 89 2.54 14.11 -5.25
C ARG A 89 1.87 13.45 -6.45
N ASP A 90 0.57 13.61 -6.59
CA ASP A 90 -0.08 13.33 -7.87
C ASP A 90 0.33 14.41 -8.87
N ILE A 91 0.58 14.01 -10.09
CA ILE A 91 0.93 14.87 -11.21
C ILE A 91 -0.23 14.90 -12.22
N GLU A 92 -0.42 16.03 -12.90
CA GLU A 92 -1.52 16.23 -13.85
C GLU A 92 -1.37 15.39 -15.13
N ASN A 93 -0.14 14.99 -15.46
CA ASN A 93 0.16 14.26 -16.68
C ASN A 93 0.19 12.73 -16.42
N ASP A 94 -0.91 12.07 -16.70
CA ASP A 94 -1.02 10.61 -16.57
C ASP A 94 0.02 9.83 -17.40
N SER A 95 0.48 10.40 -18.52
CA SER A 95 1.48 9.73 -19.36
C SER A 95 2.86 9.66 -18.71
N GLU A 96 3.17 10.58 -17.79
CA GLU A 96 4.41 10.63 -17.03
C GLU A 96 4.36 9.87 -15.70
N TRP A 97 3.15 9.52 -15.24
CA TRP A 97 2.93 8.90 -13.93
C TRP A 97 3.80 7.65 -13.71
N TYR A 98 3.84 6.76 -14.69
CA TYR A 98 4.67 5.56 -14.65
C TYR A 98 6.15 5.88 -14.38
N SER A 99 6.74 6.75 -15.20
CA SER A 99 8.15 7.13 -15.10
C SER A 99 8.45 7.87 -13.80
N TYR A 100 7.53 8.75 -13.39
CA TYR A 100 7.64 9.53 -12.15
C TYR A 100 7.67 8.62 -10.92
N VAL A 101 6.75 7.66 -10.82
CA VAL A 101 6.72 6.72 -9.69
C VAL A 101 7.97 5.86 -9.65
N LEU A 102 8.39 5.28 -10.79
CA LEU A 102 9.61 4.44 -10.83
C LEU A 102 10.88 5.23 -10.50
N LYS A 103 10.98 6.48 -10.91
CA LYS A 103 12.09 7.36 -10.52
C LYS A 103 12.13 7.54 -9.01
N ASN A 104 11.00 7.89 -8.37
CA ASN A 104 10.92 8.02 -6.92
C ASN A 104 11.28 6.72 -6.19
N ILE A 105 10.85 5.55 -6.69
CA ILE A 105 11.24 4.26 -6.11
C ILE A 105 12.75 4.06 -6.20
N SER A 106 13.37 4.38 -7.34
CA SER A 106 14.82 4.23 -7.54
C SER A 106 15.64 5.14 -6.62
N GLU A 107 15.10 6.30 -6.25
CA GLU A 107 15.74 7.26 -5.35
C GLU A 107 15.52 6.91 -3.86
N GLN A 108 14.30 6.49 -3.50
CA GLN A 108 13.89 6.29 -2.10
C GLN A 108 14.05 4.85 -1.60
N SER A 109 14.23 3.88 -2.50
CA SER A 109 14.36 2.44 -2.20
C SER A 109 15.52 1.81 -2.99
N SER A 110 16.58 2.57 -3.23
CA SER A 110 17.72 2.15 -4.05
C SER A 110 18.39 0.87 -3.55
N GLU A 111 18.40 0.63 -2.24
CA GLU A 111 18.94 -0.57 -1.60
C GLU A 111 18.16 -1.85 -1.93
N PHE A 112 16.91 -1.73 -2.40
CA PHE A 112 16.08 -2.89 -2.80
C PHE A 112 16.29 -3.29 -4.27
N GLY A 113 16.96 -2.45 -5.05
CA GLY A 113 17.18 -2.64 -6.48
C GLY A 113 15.95 -2.24 -7.33
N LYS A 114 16.03 -2.46 -8.63
CA LYS A 114 14.93 -2.15 -9.57
C LYS A 114 13.70 -2.99 -9.24
N PRO A 115 12.49 -2.39 -9.21
CA PRO A 115 11.27 -3.17 -9.01
C PRO A 115 10.98 -4.08 -10.21
N GLU A 116 10.54 -5.30 -9.93
CA GLU A 116 10.21 -6.34 -10.90
C GLU A 116 8.70 -6.53 -11.05
N ALA A 117 7.92 -6.20 -9.99
CA ALA A 117 6.47 -6.36 -10.04
C ALA A 117 5.72 -5.21 -9.36
N TYR A 118 4.54 -4.93 -9.88
CA TYR A 118 3.54 -4.03 -9.31
C TYR A 118 2.33 -4.83 -8.82
N TYR A 119 1.96 -4.62 -7.57
CA TYR A 119 0.79 -5.23 -6.94
C TYR A 119 -0.36 -4.24 -6.87
N CYS A 120 -1.55 -4.63 -7.32
CA CYS A 120 -2.74 -3.77 -7.31
C CYS A 120 -4.02 -4.53 -6.97
N GLY A 121 -5.07 -3.79 -6.66
CA GLY A 121 -6.37 -4.33 -6.24
C GLY A 121 -7.35 -4.57 -7.38
N GLY A 122 -7.04 -4.14 -8.60
CA GLY A 122 -7.95 -4.25 -9.74
C GLY A 122 -7.33 -3.91 -11.08
N LYS A 123 -8.10 -4.17 -12.15
CA LYS A 123 -7.65 -3.97 -13.53
C LYS A 123 -7.40 -2.50 -13.89
N GLU A 124 -8.18 -1.59 -13.32
CA GLU A 124 -8.02 -0.16 -13.55
C GLU A 124 -6.65 0.32 -13.03
N GLU A 125 -6.31 -0.05 -11.80
CA GLU A 125 -5.00 0.26 -11.20
C GLU A 125 -3.86 -0.42 -11.97
N ALA A 126 -4.09 -1.65 -12.48
CA ALA A 126 -3.11 -2.40 -13.27
C ALA A 126 -2.66 -1.64 -14.53
N SER A 127 -3.60 -0.96 -15.21
CA SER A 127 -3.33 -0.23 -16.44
C SER A 127 -2.32 0.92 -16.29
N TRP A 128 -2.15 1.44 -15.07
CA TRP A 128 -1.19 2.52 -14.79
C TRP A 128 0.26 2.07 -14.97
N PHE A 129 0.53 0.77 -14.73
CA PHE A 129 1.86 0.19 -14.74
C PHE A 129 2.02 -0.97 -15.72
N ASP A 130 1.02 -1.27 -16.55
CA ASP A 130 1.10 -2.27 -17.62
C ASP A 130 1.93 -1.72 -18.81
N LYS A 131 3.18 -1.41 -18.51
CA LYS A 131 4.17 -0.84 -19.43
C LYS A 131 5.55 -1.42 -19.11
N GLY A 132 6.34 -1.69 -20.14
CA GLY A 132 7.69 -2.21 -19.98
C GLY A 132 7.75 -3.64 -19.44
N ASP A 133 8.75 -3.92 -18.60
CA ASP A 133 9.08 -5.26 -18.12
C ASP A 133 8.43 -5.63 -16.77
N LEU A 134 7.64 -4.73 -16.19
CA LEU A 134 6.99 -4.98 -14.89
C LEU A 134 5.96 -6.10 -14.98
N LYS A 135 6.02 -7.02 -14.03
CA LYS A 135 4.97 -8.01 -13.83
C LYS A 135 3.81 -7.38 -13.04
N ILE A 136 2.58 -7.55 -13.52
CA ILE A 136 1.38 -7.03 -12.86
C ILE A 136 0.73 -8.15 -12.05
N GLU A 137 0.68 -7.97 -10.75
CA GLU A 137 0.06 -8.89 -9.80
C GLU A 137 -1.26 -8.30 -9.28
N ILE A 138 -2.37 -8.83 -9.75
CA ILE A 138 -3.71 -8.38 -9.34
C ILE A 138 -4.20 -9.27 -8.19
N LEU A 139 -4.46 -8.65 -7.04
CA LEU A 139 -5.21 -9.28 -5.96
C LEU A 139 -6.70 -9.01 -6.16
N ASP A 140 -7.38 -9.94 -6.82
CA ASP A 140 -8.84 -9.83 -7.02
C ASP A 140 -9.57 -9.97 -5.67
N ARG A 141 -9.84 -8.82 -5.04
CA ARG A 141 -10.55 -8.72 -3.76
C ARG A 141 -11.97 -9.29 -3.82
N PHE A 142 -12.56 -9.36 -5.03
CA PHE A 142 -13.92 -9.87 -5.21
C PHE A 142 -13.99 -11.40 -5.20
N LYS A 143 -12.87 -12.09 -5.40
CA LYS A 143 -12.78 -13.56 -5.30
C LYS A 143 -12.42 -14.06 -3.90
N GLN A 144 -12.07 -13.16 -2.98
CA GLN A 144 -11.71 -13.48 -1.59
C GLN A 144 -12.85 -13.15 -0.62
N ASN A 145 -12.65 -13.44 0.68
CA ASN A 145 -13.64 -13.24 1.75
C ASN A 145 -14.32 -11.86 1.70
N SER A 146 -15.60 -11.80 2.06
CA SER A 146 -16.45 -10.59 2.06
C SER A 146 -15.82 -9.37 2.75
N ASN A 147 -15.00 -9.57 3.78
CA ASN A 147 -14.34 -8.49 4.54
C ASN A 147 -13.21 -7.76 3.78
N LEU A 148 -12.86 -8.20 2.57
CA LEU A 148 -11.88 -7.53 1.71
C LEU A 148 -12.54 -6.69 0.61
N LYS A 149 -13.86 -6.84 0.41
CA LYS A 149 -14.66 -6.09 -0.57
C LYS A 149 -15.09 -4.75 -0.01
N ILE A 150 -14.12 -3.86 0.25
CA ILE A 150 -14.38 -2.56 0.81
C ILE A 150 -13.49 -1.50 0.17
N SER A 151 -13.98 -0.32 0.00
CA SER A 151 -13.24 0.87 -0.42
C SER A 151 -13.08 1.86 0.73
N GLY A 152 -12.05 2.70 0.65
CA GLY A 152 -11.89 3.82 1.60
C GLY A 152 -13.10 4.75 1.62
N THR A 153 -13.81 4.90 0.49
CA THR A 153 -15.02 5.72 0.39
C THR A 153 -16.17 5.12 1.21
N GLU A 154 -16.42 3.82 1.10
CA GLU A 154 -17.45 3.13 1.90
C GLU A 154 -17.14 3.23 3.39
N ILE A 155 -15.89 3.04 3.80
CA ILE A 155 -15.47 3.19 5.20
C ILE A 155 -15.74 4.62 5.71
N ARG A 156 -15.36 5.66 4.95
CA ARG A 156 -15.62 7.04 5.34
C ARG A 156 -17.12 7.35 5.45
N ASN A 157 -17.93 6.79 4.55
CA ASN A 157 -19.39 6.92 4.62
C ASN A 157 -19.97 6.24 5.87
N MET A 158 -19.49 5.04 6.23
CA MET A 158 -19.89 4.37 7.47
C MET A 158 -19.56 5.23 8.70
N ILE A 159 -18.33 5.76 8.77
CA ILE A 159 -17.91 6.65 9.88
C ILE A 159 -18.79 7.88 9.95
N LYS A 160 -19.06 8.55 8.84
CA LYS A 160 -19.91 9.74 8.75
C LYS A 160 -21.35 9.47 9.21
N ASN A 161 -21.83 8.27 8.95
CA ASN A 161 -23.17 7.82 9.34
C ASN A 161 -23.24 7.16 10.73
N HIS A 162 -22.14 7.22 11.51
CA HIS A 162 -22.01 6.56 12.82
C HIS A 162 -22.29 5.05 12.79
N ASP A 163 -22.03 4.41 11.65
CA ASP A 163 -22.15 2.95 11.50
C ASP A 163 -20.85 2.27 11.94
N GLU A 164 -20.84 1.73 13.14
CA GLU A 164 -19.71 1.06 13.79
C GLU A 164 -19.17 -0.15 13.01
N GLN A 165 -19.87 -0.64 11.97
CA GLN A 165 -19.42 -1.76 11.14
C GLN A 165 -18.11 -1.47 10.40
N TRP A 166 -17.75 -0.19 10.21
CA TRP A 166 -16.46 0.18 9.61
C TRP A 166 -15.27 -0.48 10.32
N LYS A 167 -15.36 -0.74 11.62
CA LYS A 167 -14.31 -1.39 12.44
C LYS A 167 -13.97 -2.80 11.96
N ASN A 168 -14.92 -3.51 11.33
CA ASN A 168 -14.70 -4.85 10.78
C ASN A 168 -13.77 -4.85 9.56
N PHE A 169 -13.64 -3.73 8.89
CA PHE A 169 -12.84 -3.58 7.67
C PHE A 169 -11.45 -2.97 7.91
N ILE A 170 -11.17 -2.57 9.14
CA ILE A 170 -9.90 -1.95 9.54
C ILE A 170 -9.07 -2.93 10.35
N PRO A 171 -7.75 -3.03 10.13
CA PRO A 171 -6.86 -3.77 11.02
C PRO A 171 -7.00 -3.26 12.46
N LYS A 172 -7.14 -4.17 13.41
CA LYS A 172 -7.42 -3.84 14.83
C LYS A 172 -6.48 -2.78 15.40
N GLN A 173 -5.21 -2.78 14.98
CA GLN A 173 -4.18 -1.84 15.41
C GLN A 173 -4.48 -0.38 15.02
N ASN A 174 -5.34 -0.15 14.02
CA ASN A 174 -5.66 1.17 13.51
C ASN A 174 -7.04 1.69 13.95
N ILE A 175 -7.87 0.86 14.59
CA ILE A 175 -9.24 1.25 14.97
C ILE A 175 -9.21 2.49 15.86
N ASN A 176 -8.51 2.45 16.99
CA ASN A 176 -8.45 3.57 17.92
C ASN A 176 -7.83 4.83 17.28
N PHE A 177 -6.80 4.66 16.46
CA PHE A 177 -6.17 5.77 15.76
C PHE A 177 -7.16 6.53 14.85
N ILE A 178 -7.96 5.79 14.08
CA ILE A 178 -8.96 6.36 13.17
C ILE A 178 -10.13 6.97 13.97
N GLU A 179 -10.60 6.29 15.01
CA GLU A 179 -11.68 6.77 15.87
C GLU A 179 -11.29 8.09 16.55
N ASP A 180 -10.12 8.18 17.16
CA ASP A 180 -9.62 9.39 17.80
C ASP A 180 -9.42 10.55 16.82
N PHE A 181 -9.00 10.24 15.58
CA PHE A 181 -8.87 11.23 14.52
C PHE A 181 -10.24 11.88 14.22
N PHE A 182 -11.27 11.09 13.96
CA PHE A 182 -12.58 11.62 13.60
C PHE A 182 -13.29 12.29 14.78
N LYS A 183 -13.09 11.84 16.02
CA LYS A 183 -13.59 12.54 17.21
C LYS A 183 -13.01 13.94 17.33
N LYS A 184 -11.71 14.11 17.11
CA LYS A 184 -11.04 15.41 17.19
C LYS A 184 -11.43 16.36 16.07
N THR A 185 -11.68 15.85 14.85
CA THR A 185 -12.07 16.67 13.70
C THR A 185 -13.56 17.04 13.69
N SER A 186 -14.41 16.30 14.38
CA SER A 186 -15.84 16.61 14.52
C SER A 186 -16.15 17.69 15.57
N ILE A 187 -15.16 18.14 16.34
CA ILE A 187 -15.28 19.17 17.38
C ILE A 187 -14.93 20.58 16.84
N GLN A 188 -14.52 20.69 15.59
CA GLN A 188 -14.27 21.96 14.89
C GLN A 188 -15.40 22.29 13.91
#